data_3c46d88f5c03269efe8bc365adbdf908
#
_entry.id   3c46d88f5c03269efe8bc365adbdf908
#
_cell.length_a   1.000
_cell.length_b   1.000
_cell.length_c   1.000
_cell.angle_alpha   90.00
_cell.angle_beta   90.00
_cell.angle_gamma   90.00
#
_symmetry.space_group_name_H-M   'P 1'
#
loop_
_entity.id
_entity.type
_entity.pdbx_description
1 polymer ?
#
loop_
_entity_poly.entity_id
_entity_poly.type
_entity_poly.pdbx_seq_one_letter_code
_entity_poly.pdbx_strand_id
1 'polypeptide(L)'
;MFNFTKLQQAAYDAIMSGQNVCVTGSGGVGKSYIIQQIREQIKNETLFVAPTGIAAVNIDGATIHKTFGLSTSIQFNAPVINDKIRDVLANENLKRLVIDEISMVRADTFSVIDKILKSVRKSKAPFGGLQVVVIGDFYQLPPILTSKEKVPFSTKYDSIFCFSTPDRKS
;
A
#
# COMPACT_ATOMS: atom_id res chain seq x y z
N MET A 1 20.63 0.58 18.98
CA MET A 1 20.55 1.89 18.30
C MET A 1 20.67 1.61 16.82
N PHE A 2 19.70 2.03 16.00
CA PHE A 2 19.76 1.78 14.56
C PHE A 2 20.82 2.68 13.90
N ASN A 3 21.55 2.14 12.93
CA ASN A 3 22.55 2.91 12.20
C ASN A 3 21.92 3.49 10.92
N PHE A 4 21.05 4.47 11.09
CA PHE A 4 20.35 5.14 10.00
C PHE A 4 21.16 6.30 9.41
N THR A 5 21.07 6.49 8.11
CA THR A 5 21.43 7.77 7.47
C THR A 5 20.44 8.86 7.92
N LYS A 6 20.77 10.14 7.71
CA LYS A 6 19.85 11.25 8.03
C LYS A 6 18.47 11.11 7.38
N LEU A 7 18.41 10.67 6.13
CA LEU A 7 17.13 10.48 5.42
C LEU A 7 16.37 9.27 5.94
N GLN A 8 17.05 8.17 6.28
CA GLN A 8 16.42 7.01 6.89
C GLN A 8 15.87 7.33 8.27
N GLN A 9 16.61 8.12 9.07
CA GLN A 9 16.14 8.58 10.38
C GLN A 9 14.89 9.47 10.23
N ALA A 10 14.89 10.41 9.31
CA ALA A 10 13.71 11.25 9.05
C ALA A 10 12.48 10.42 8.64
N ALA A 11 12.66 9.42 7.78
CA ALA A 11 11.57 8.50 7.41
C ALA A 11 11.07 7.68 8.61
N TYR A 12 12.00 7.16 9.42
CA TYR A 12 11.67 6.46 10.67
C TYR A 12 10.85 7.34 11.61
N ASP A 13 11.31 8.56 11.89
CA ASP A 13 10.64 9.48 12.81
C ASP A 13 9.23 9.85 12.30
N ALA A 14 9.07 10.09 10.99
CA ALA A 14 7.78 10.37 10.38
C ALA A 14 6.83 9.17 10.48
N ILE A 15 7.31 7.95 10.26
CA ILE A 15 6.51 6.72 10.41
C ILE A 15 6.08 6.55 11.88
N MET A 16 6.99 6.70 12.81
CA MET A 16 6.70 6.52 14.23
C MET A 16 5.80 7.60 14.82
N SER A 17 5.81 8.81 14.24
CA SER A 17 4.90 9.90 14.63
C SER A 17 3.47 9.76 14.08
N GLY A 18 3.18 8.72 13.28
CA GLY A 18 1.85 8.48 12.73
C GLY A 18 1.55 9.24 11.43
N GLN A 19 2.53 9.89 10.81
CA GLN A 19 2.36 10.59 9.54
C GLN A 19 2.23 9.61 8.36
N ASN A 20 1.45 9.96 7.35
CA ASN A 20 1.49 9.25 6.06
C ASN A 20 2.83 9.53 5.38
N VAL A 21 3.53 8.50 4.96
CA VAL A 21 4.91 8.61 4.44
C VAL A 21 5.05 7.89 3.11
N CYS A 22 5.70 8.54 2.17
CA CYS A 22 6.18 7.91 0.94
C CYS A 22 7.70 7.87 0.96
N VAL A 23 8.27 6.66 1.10
CA VAL A 23 9.71 6.42 1.05
C VAL A 23 10.09 6.03 -0.37
N THR A 24 10.71 6.95 -1.09
CA THR A 24 11.16 6.70 -2.47
C THR A 24 12.68 6.85 -2.59
N GLY A 25 13.24 6.22 -3.61
CA GLY A 25 14.67 6.28 -3.92
C GLY A 25 15.10 5.08 -4.78
N SER A 26 16.30 5.15 -5.35
CA SER A 26 16.84 4.10 -6.21
C SER A 26 17.02 2.76 -5.47
N GLY A 27 17.23 1.69 -6.23
CA GLY A 27 17.55 0.37 -5.67
C GLY A 27 18.79 0.43 -4.76
N GLY A 28 18.80 -0.34 -3.69
CA GLY A 28 19.96 -0.48 -2.80
C GLY A 28 20.18 0.63 -1.78
N VAL A 29 19.39 1.71 -1.76
CA VAL A 29 19.54 2.80 -0.77
C VAL A 29 19.02 2.46 0.63
N GLY A 30 18.62 1.22 0.86
CA GLY A 30 18.20 0.74 2.18
C GLY A 30 16.76 1.05 2.56
N LYS A 31 15.83 1.22 1.61
CA LYS A 31 14.39 1.39 1.88
C LYS A 31 13.81 0.24 2.70
N SER A 32 14.06 -1.00 2.27
CA SER A 32 13.62 -2.21 2.98
C SER A 32 14.28 -2.37 4.34
N TYR A 33 15.49 -1.83 4.52
CA TYR A 33 16.17 -1.82 5.82
C TYR A 33 15.37 -1.05 6.87
N ILE A 34 14.81 0.11 6.52
CA ILE A 34 13.95 0.88 7.44
C ILE A 34 12.78 0.01 7.90
N ILE A 35 12.10 -0.67 6.97
CA ILE A 35 10.96 -1.54 7.30
C ILE A 35 11.37 -2.67 8.23
N GLN A 36 12.46 -3.35 7.97
CA GLN A 36 12.97 -4.41 8.83
C GLN A 36 13.24 -3.91 10.25
N GLN A 37 13.83 -2.71 10.40
CA GLN A 37 14.16 -2.16 11.70
C GLN A 37 12.94 -1.72 12.52
N ILE A 38 11.93 -1.15 11.86
CA ILE A 38 10.71 -0.70 12.57
C ILE A 38 9.71 -1.84 12.80
N ARG A 39 9.78 -2.92 12.00
CA ARG A 39 8.80 -3.99 11.99
C ARG A 39 8.52 -4.56 13.37
N GLU A 40 9.55 -4.92 14.12
CA GLU A 40 9.39 -5.50 15.44
C GLU A 40 8.66 -4.59 16.44
N GLN A 41 8.73 -3.28 16.21
CA GLN A 41 8.07 -2.29 17.06
C GLN A 41 6.60 -2.09 16.69
N ILE A 42 6.23 -2.28 15.40
CA ILE A 42 4.91 -1.91 14.89
C ILE A 42 4.10 -3.08 14.34
N LYS A 43 4.63 -4.30 14.29
CA LYS A 43 4.00 -5.46 13.62
C LYS A 43 2.59 -5.79 14.13
N ASN A 44 2.34 -5.63 15.42
CA ASN A 44 1.06 -5.99 16.04
C ASN A 44 -0.08 -5.03 15.66
N GLU A 45 0.26 -3.83 15.16
CA GLU A 45 -0.67 -2.77 14.79
C GLU A 45 -0.61 -2.45 13.29
N THR A 46 0.09 -3.27 12.51
CA THR A 46 0.43 -2.95 11.12
C THR A 46 0.13 -4.10 10.18
N LEU A 47 -0.52 -3.76 9.08
CA LEU A 47 -0.72 -4.65 7.94
C LEU A 47 0.40 -4.40 6.93
N PHE A 48 1.26 -5.41 6.71
CA PHE A 48 2.33 -5.36 5.73
C PHE A 48 1.89 -6.06 4.46
N VAL A 49 1.91 -5.35 3.33
CA VAL A 49 1.50 -5.90 2.04
C VAL A 49 2.44 -5.50 0.91
N ALA A 50 2.49 -6.32 -0.13
CA ALA A 50 3.24 -6.04 -1.35
C ALA A 50 2.50 -6.55 -2.60
N PRO A 51 2.80 -6.05 -3.81
CA PRO A 51 2.14 -6.47 -5.04
C PRO A 51 2.50 -7.90 -5.46
N THR A 52 3.68 -8.40 -5.10
CA THR A 52 4.17 -9.73 -5.49
C THR A 52 4.44 -10.63 -4.29
N GLY A 53 4.43 -11.95 -4.52
CA GLY A 53 4.73 -12.92 -3.47
C GLY A 53 6.15 -12.77 -2.91
N ILE A 54 7.14 -12.54 -3.78
CA ILE A 54 8.54 -12.36 -3.36
C ILE A 54 8.69 -11.12 -2.48
N ALA A 55 8.14 -9.99 -2.90
CA ALA A 55 8.19 -8.76 -2.09
C ALA A 55 7.44 -8.93 -0.76
N ALA A 56 6.30 -9.63 -0.75
CA ALA A 56 5.56 -9.92 0.47
C ALA A 56 6.38 -10.76 1.46
N VAL A 57 7.09 -11.78 0.98
CA VAL A 57 8.00 -12.59 1.82
C VAL A 57 9.14 -11.74 2.40
N ASN A 58 9.72 -10.86 1.60
CA ASN A 58 10.83 -10.00 2.04
C ASN A 58 10.48 -9.07 3.22
N ILE A 59 9.20 -8.68 3.32
CA ILE A 59 8.70 -7.86 4.42
C ILE A 59 7.92 -8.70 5.45
N ASP A 60 7.96 -10.03 5.35
CA ASP A 60 7.19 -10.98 6.16
C ASP A 60 5.71 -10.56 6.27
N GLY A 61 5.13 -10.21 5.13
CA GLY A 61 3.76 -9.74 4.95
C GLY A 61 2.95 -10.66 4.04
N ALA A 62 1.92 -10.13 3.42
CA ALA A 62 1.07 -10.84 2.47
C ALA A 62 0.95 -10.07 1.14
N THR A 63 0.47 -10.73 0.09
CA THR A 63 0.17 -10.01 -1.15
C THR A 63 -1.08 -9.14 -0.99
N ILE A 64 -1.09 -7.99 -1.65
CA ILE A 64 -2.26 -7.09 -1.72
C ILE A 64 -3.51 -7.87 -2.13
N HIS A 65 -3.42 -8.67 -3.20
CA HIS A 65 -4.54 -9.45 -3.72
C HIS A 65 -5.13 -10.40 -2.67
N LYS A 66 -4.28 -11.12 -1.94
CA LYS A 66 -4.72 -12.05 -0.89
C LYS A 66 -5.34 -11.29 0.30
N THR A 67 -4.72 -10.19 0.71
CA THR A 67 -5.13 -9.44 1.90
C THR A 67 -6.48 -8.74 1.71
N PHE A 68 -6.73 -8.22 0.52
CA PHE A 68 -7.94 -7.46 0.21
C PHE A 68 -8.97 -8.24 -0.64
N GLY A 69 -8.71 -9.51 -0.94
CA GLY A 69 -9.60 -10.34 -1.77
C GLY A 69 -9.73 -9.85 -3.22
N LEU A 70 -8.67 -9.27 -3.77
CA LEU A 70 -8.69 -8.69 -5.12
C LEU A 70 -8.36 -9.74 -6.19
N SER A 71 -8.96 -9.60 -7.37
CA SER A 71 -8.50 -10.30 -8.58
C SER A 71 -7.37 -9.54 -9.26
N THR A 72 -6.70 -10.18 -10.21
CA THR A 72 -5.62 -9.56 -10.99
C THR A 72 -6.12 -8.64 -12.11
N SER A 73 -7.41 -8.72 -12.45
CA SER A 73 -8.05 -7.83 -13.45
C SER A 73 -8.29 -6.43 -12.90
N ILE A 74 -8.64 -5.48 -13.78
CA ILE A 74 -8.98 -4.11 -13.39
C ILE A 74 -10.09 -4.09 -12.34
N GLN A 75 -9.89 -3.26 -11.32
CA GLN A 75 -10.82 -3.08 -10.20
C GLN A 75 -11.36 -1.65 -10.21
N PHE A 76 -12.64 -1.47 -10.59
CA PHE A 76 -13.29 -0.16 -10.47
C PHE A 76 -14.13 -0.01 -9.21
N ASN A 77 -14.58 -1.13 -8.66
CA ASN A 77 -15.38 -1.19 -7.45
C ASN A 77 -14.76 -2.12 -6.43
N ALA A 78 -15.00 -1.87 -5.16
CA ALA A 78 -14.60 -2.78 -4.11
C ALA A 78 -15.34 -4.12 -4.28
N PRO A 79 -14.64 -5.26 -4.25
CA PRO A 79 -15.26 -6.57 -4.27
C PRO A 79 -16.05 -6.82 -2.99
N VAL A 80 -16.93 -7.79 -3.02
CA VAL A 80 -17.52 -8.34 -1.80
C VAL A 80 -16.42 -9.13 -1.08
N ILE A 81 -16.02 -8.65 0.09
CA ILE A 81 -15.02 -9.31 0.92
C ILE A 81 -15.67 -10.29 1.89
N ASN A 82 -15.03 -11.44 2.11
CA ASN A 82 -15.50 -12.42 3.07
C ASN A 82 -15.28 -11.95 4.52
N ASP A 83 -15.96 -12.60 5.45
CA ASP A 83 -15.94 -12.19 6.88
C ASP A 83 -14.54 -12.27 7.47
N LYS A 84 -13.74 -13.28 7.11
CA LYS A 84 -12.36 -13.42 7.59
C LYS A 84 -11.47 -12.23 7.20
N ILE A 85 -11.58 -11.74 5.96
CA ILE A 85 -10.86 -10.53 5.52
C ILE A 85 -11.41 -9.31 6.27
N ARG A 86 -12.75 -9.22 6.39
CA ARG A 86 -13.39 -8.12 7.11
C ARG A 86 -12.90 -8.02 8.55
N ASP A 87 -12.85 -9.14 9.28
CA ASP A 87 -12.42 -9.16 10.69
C ASP A 87 -10.97 -8.66 10.85
N VAL A 88 -10.08 -9.07 9.94
CA VAL A 88 -8.69 -8.58 9.95
C VAL A 88 -8.63 -7.07 9.71
N LEU A 89 -9.36 -6.56 8.69
CA LEU A 89 -9.29 -5.14 8.31
C LEU A 89 -10.06 -4.23 9.27
N ALA A 90 -11.09 -4.74 9.96
CA ALA A 90 -11.87 -4.01 10.95
C ALA A 90 -11.22 -3.98 12.33
N ASN A 91 -10.16 -4.72 12.56
CA ASN A 91 -9.50 -4.80 13.86
C ASN A 91 -9.11 -3.40 14.35
N GLU A 92 -9.59 -3.02 15.53
CA GLU A 92 -9.37 -1.70 16.14
C GLU A 92 -7.89 -1.47 16.50
N ASN A 93 -7.14 -2.55 16.76
CA ASN A 93 -5.70 -2.46 17.00
C ASN A 93 -4.90 -2.19 15.72
N LEU A 94 -5.49 -2.37 14.54
CA LEU A 94 -4.84 -2.06 13.28
C LEU A 94 -4.78 -0.55 13.10
N LYS A 95 -3.56 0.02 13.10
CA LYS A 95 -3.31 1.47 12.98
C LYS A 95 -2.60 1.86 11.70
N ARG A 96 -1.92 0.89 11.05
CA ARG A 96 -1.05 1.16 9.90
C ARG A 96 -1.24 0.20 8.75
N LEU A 97 -1.10 0.74 7.54
CA LEU A 97 -0.94 -0.02 6.32
C LEU A 97 0.43 0.31 5.72
N VAL A 98 1.30 -0.68 5.59
CA VAL A 98 2.59 -0.57 4.91
C VAL A 98 2.50 -1.29 3.57
N ILE A 99 2.78 -0.58 2.48
CA ILE A 99 2.80 -1.14 1.11
C ILE A 99 4.21 -1.02 0.57
N ASP A 100 4.88 -2.14 0.41
CA ASP A 100 6.19 -2.19 -0.26
C ASP A 100 6.02 -2.33 -1.77
N GLU A 101 7.04 -1.98 -2.55
CA GLU A 101 7.05 -1.97 -4.01
C GLU A 101 5.84 -1.24 -4.62
N ILE A 102 5.52 -0.05 -4.08
CA ILE A 102 4.36 0.75 -4.49
C ILE A 102 4.38 1.12 -5.99
N SER A 103 5.55 1.17 -6.62
CA SER A 103 5.71 1.44 -8.05
C SER A 103 4.99 0.42 -8.93
N MET A 104 4.83 -0.82 -8.45
CA MET A 104 4.12 -1.89 -9.16
C MET A 104 2.61 -1.93 -8.86
N VAL A 105 2.11 -1.05 -7.99
CA VAL A 105 0.69 -1.00 -7.62
C VAL A 105 -0.06 -0.05 -8.55
N ARG A 106 -1.07 -0.57 -9.26
CA ARG A 106 -1.91 0.20 -10.18
C ARG A 106 -2.82 1.18 -9.42
N ALA A 107 -3.17 2.28 -10.09
CA ALA A 107 -4.08 3.30 -9.55
C ALA A 107 -5.45 2.73 -9.15
N ASP A 108 -6.03 1.82 -9.95
CA ASP A 108 -7.29 1.16 -9.63
C ASP A 108 -7.19 0.31 -8.38
N THR A 109 -6.13 -0.48 -8.24
CA THR A 109 -5.87 -1.30 -7.06
C THR A 109 -5.73 -0.43 -5.81
N PHE A 110 -4.96 0.65 -5.88
CA PHE A 110 -4.76 1.57 -4.75
C PHE A 110 -6.07 2.26 -4.33
N SER A 111 -6.88 2.72 -5.30
CA SER A 111 -8.21 3.28 -5.06
C SER A 111 -9.16 2.27 -4.40
N VAL A 112 -9.11 1.01 -4.83
CA VAL A 112 -10.00 -0.02 -4.28
C VAL A 112 -9.62 -0.40 -2.86
N ILE A 113 -8.31 -0.42 -2.53
CA ILE A 113 -7.85 -0.60 -1.13
C ILE A 113 -8.46 0.49 -0.23
N ASP A 114 -8.39 1.76 -0.65
CA ASP A 114 -9.00 2.87 0.09
C ASP A 114 -10.51 2.65 0.31
N LYS A 115 -11.24 2.31 -0.74
CA LYS A 115 -12.70 2.04 -0.67
C LYS A 115 -13.04 0.89 0.28
N ILE A 116 -12.28 -0.22 0.22
CA ILE A 116 -12.47 -1.36 1.11
C ILE A 116 -12.26 -0.93 2.57
N LEU A 117 -11.16 -0.26 2.86
CA LEU A 117 -10.84 0.17 4.22
C LEU A 117 -11.86 1.19 4.76
N LYS A 118 -12.29 2.16 3.96
CA LYS A 118 -13.38 3.09 4.35
C LYS A 118 -14.67 2.35 4.70
N SER A 119 -15.04 1.37 3.86
CA SER A 119 -16.27 0.59 4.07
C SER A 119 -16.20 -0.28 5.32
N VAL A 120 -15.11 -1.05 5.47
CA VAL A 120 -14.96 -2.01 6.59
C VAL A 120 -14.82 -1.30 7.92
N ARG A 121 -14.04 -0.23 7.96
CA ARG A 121 -13.79 0.56 9.17
C ARG A 121 -14.88 1.60 9.45
N LYS A 122 -15.91 1.67 8.59
CA LYS A 122 -17.02 2.64 8.69
C LYS A 122 -16.52 4.08 8.86
N SER A 123 -15.46 4.45 8.15
CA SER A 123 -14.80 5.73 8.24
C SER A 123 -14.70 6.40 6.86
N LYS A 124 -15.03 7.70 6.77
CA LYS A 124 -14.84 8.49 5.53
C LYS A 124 -13.41 8.99 5.35
N ALA A 125 -12.57 8.88 6.38
CA ALA A 125 -11.17 9.28 6.30
C ALA A 125 -10.41 8.40 5.28
N PRO A 126 -9.40 8.95 4.59
CA PRO A 126 -8.57 8.16 3.68
C PRO A 126 -8.07 6.88 4.33
N PHE A 127 -8.13 5.77 3.58
CA PHE A 127 -7.78 4.43 4.05
C PHE A 127 -8.45 4.01 5.37
N GLY A 128 -9.68 4.48 5.59
CA GLY A 128 -10.42 4.17 6.81
C GLY A 128 -9.78 4.72 8.09
N GLY A 129 -8.94 5.74 7.97
CA GLY A 129 -8.23 6.38 9.07
C GLY A 129 -6.92 5.69 9.47
N LEU A 130 -6.45 4.70 8.70
CA LEU A 130 -5.12 4.11 8.92
C LEU A 130 -4.01 5.08 8.46
N GLN A 131 -2.90 5.06 9.19
CA GLN A 131 -1.65 5.60 8.66
C GLN A 131 -1.22 4.79 7.45
N VAL A 132 -0.83 5.45 6.37
CA VAL A 132 -0.34 4.79 5.15
C VAL A 132 1.13 5.08 4.95
N VAL A 133 1.93 4.02 4.87
CA VAL A 133 3.35 4.08 4.55
C VAL A 133 3.56 3.33 3.24
N VAL A 134 3.99 4.02 2.21
CA VAL A 134 4.28 3.42 0.91
C VAL A 134 5.77 3.51 0.61
N ILE A 135 6.33 2.44 0.05
CA ILE A 135 7.75 2.31 -0.21
C ILE A 135 7.94 1.79 -1.63
N GLY A 136 8.86 2.38 -2.36
CA GLY A 136 9.19 1.89 -3.70
C GLY A 136 10.15 2.77 -4.46
N ASP A 137 10.41 2.34 -5.69
CA ASP A 137 11.27 3.03 -6.64
C ASP A 137 10.52 3.20 -7.96
N PHE A 138 10.04 4.40 -8.24
CA PHE A 138 9.27 4.69 -9.45
C PHE A 138 10.10 4.67 -10.74
N TYR A 139 11.41 4.48 -10.65
CA TYR A 139 12.29 4.25 -11.79
C TYR A 139 12.50 2.75 -12.10
N GLN A 140 11.96 1.86 -11.23
CA GLN A 140 11.96 0.42 -11.47
C GLN A 140 10.72 -0.01 -12.27
N LEU A 141 10.31 -1.28 -12.12
CA LEU A 141 9.21 -1.84 -12.90
C LEU A 141 7.88 -1.11 -12.62
N PRO A 142 7.24 -0.58 -13.68
CA PRO A 142 5.90 0.00 -13.56
C PRO A 142 4.84 -1.09 -13.37
N PRO A 143 3.63 -0.71 -12.97
CA PRO A 143 2.49 -1.60 -13.00
C PRO A 143 2.20 -2.10 -14.42
N ILE A 144 1.56 -3.26 -14.53
CA ILE A 144 1.25 -3.87 -15.84
C ILE A 144 -0.24 -3.73 -16.14
N LEU A 145 -0.56 -3.30 -17.37
CA LEU A 145 -1.88 -3.40 -17.98
C LEU A 145 -1.80 -4.27 -19.23
N THR A 146 -2.70 -5.23 -19.33
CA THR A 146 -2.87 -5.99 -20.58
C THR A 146 -3.47 -5.12 -21.66
N SER A 147 -3.30 -5.50 -22.93
CA SER A 147 -3.85 -4.72 -24.06
C SER A 147 -5.37 -4.54 -23.97
N LYS A 148 -6.10 -5.52 -23.42
CA LYS A 148 -7.56 -5.47 -23.23
C LYS A 148 -7.98 -4.50 -22.11
N GLU A 149 -7.10 -4.25 -21.16
CA GLU A 149 -7.36 -3.40 -20.00
C GLU A 149 -7.07 -1.91 -20.26
N LYS A 150 -6.24 -1.58 -21.25
CA LYS A 150 -5.79 -0.20 -21.51
C LYS A 150 -6.95 0.76 -21.73
N VAL A 151 -7.89 0.41 -22.62
CA VAL A 151 -9.02 1.28 -22.96
C VAL A 151 -9.93 1.51 -21.75
N PRO A 152 -10.50 0.49 -21.08
CA PRO A 152 -11.35 0.73 -19.92
C PRO A 152 -10.62 1.41 -18.77
N PHE A 153 -9.32 1.18 -18.61
CA PHE A 153 -8.52 1.86 -17.58
C PHE A 153 -8.41 3.37 -17.85
N SER A 154 -8.08 3.77 -19.08
CA SER A 154 -7.88 5.17 -19.46
C SER A 154 -9.16 6.02 -19.41
N THR A 155 -10.35 5.40 -19.37
CA THR A 155 -11.59 6.15 -19.15
C THR A 155 -11.70 6.72 -17.73
N LYS A 156 -10.95 6.18 -16.77
CA LYS A 156 -11.08 6.54 -15.36
C LYS A 156 -9.80 7.09 -14.73
N TYR A 157 -8.65 6.68 -15.23
CA TYR A 157 -7.35 7.06 -14.69
C TYR A 157 -6.46 7.66 -15.78
N ASP A 158 -5.81 8.78 -15.47
CA ASP A 158 -4.90 9.44 -16.40
C ASP A 158 -3.54 8.75 -16.49
N SER A 159 -3.17 7.97 -15.46
CA SER A 159 -1.92 7.25 -15.38
C SER A 159 -2.11 5.92 -14.63
N ILE A 160 -1.24 4.97 -14.96
CA ILE A 160 -1.26 3.64 -14.33
C ILE A 160 -0.77 3.64 -12.89
N PHE A 161 0.02 4.62 -12.49
CA PHE A 161 0.64 4.69 -11.17
C PHE A 161 -0.36 5.04 -10.06
N CYS A 162 -0.11 4.54 -8.87
CA CYS A 162 -0.96 4.70 -7.68
C CYS A 162 -1.29 6.16 -7.31
N PHE A 163 -0.43 7.12 -7.67
CA PHE A 163 -0.66 8.54 -7.40
C PHE A 163 -1.66 9.21 -8.37
N SER A 164 -2.15 8.50 -9.38
CA SER A 164 -3.16 8.98 -10.33
C SER A 164 -4.57 8.51 -9.95
N THR A 165 -4.91 8.57 -8.68
CA THR A 165 -6.25 8.21 -8.23
C THR A 165 -7.25 9.33 -8.49
N PRO A 166 -8.54 9.03 -8.83
CA PRO A 166 -9.56 10.04 -9.15
C PRO A 166 -9.81 11.08 -8.06
N ASP A 167 -9.59 10.72 -6.81
CA ASP A 167 -9.84 11.59 -5.65
C ASP A 167 -8.87 12.78 -5.53
N ARG A 168 -7.86 12.89 -6.42
CA ARG A 168 -6.97 14.06 -6.50
C ARG A 168 -7.49 15.18 -7.39
N LYS A 169 -8.63 14.99 -8.06
CA LYS A 169 -9.26 16.00 -8.95
C LYS A 169 -10.38 16.78 -8.28
N SER A 170 -10.63 16.55 -7.00
CA SER A 170 -11.61 17.28 -6.19
C SER A 170 -10.94 18.28 -5.25
#